data_d63ca97bd8a10916bdcab16f75a94429
#
_entry.id   d63ca97bd8a10916bdcab16f75a94429
#
_cell.length_a   1.000
_cell.length_b   1.000
_cell.length_c   1.000
_cell.angle_alpha   90.00
_cell.angle_beta   90.00
_cell.angle_gamma   90.00
#
_symmetry.space_group_name_H-M   'P 1'
#
loop_
_entity.id
_entity.type
_entity.pdbx_description
1 polymer ?
#
loop_
_entity_poly.entity_id
_entity_poly.type
_entity_poly.pdbx_seq_one_letter_code
_entity_poly.pdbx_strand_id
1 'polypeptide(L)'
;MISGSFRLNVVLRIILLVLLITALAAMLFYTSWIATPAVAGLLVIICAAELIHYVEKTNRDFSDFLLSVKGSDFSKYHEADRRGESFSRFRAAANIIMDAFQHVRIDKEAHYTFLKTVVEQVGTAIIAFKEDGSVTLMNEAAKKMAGIPIMGNIRQLQYADPALYRYLTSGRNEVLELNRQGQPLKLLTRSTLFTINGQANTLVLVQNVTSEIERTETEAWEQLLHVLTHEIMNSITPISSLSTTIKSKIDQFRQRQDMDSETIEDMSEGLQVIRNRSSGLMNFVQQYKTLISLPQPMLAPVEICTLFQRLERL
;
A
#
# COMPACT_ATOMS: atom_id res chain seq x y z
N MET A 1 -58.36 12.03 23.45
CA MET A 1 -57.70 10.89 22.79
C MET A 1 -56.41 10.63 23.55
N ILE A 2 -56.44 9.68 24.51
CA ILE A 2 -55.30 9.40 25.40
C ILE A 2 -54.38 8.40 24.67
N SER A 3 -53.35 8.96 24.04
CA SER A 3 -52.25 8.17 23.53
C SER A 3 -51.42 7.63 24.71
N GLY A 4 -51.88 6.52 25.29
CA GLY A 4 -51.28 5.96 26.46
C GLY A 4 -49.92 5.35 26.14
N SER A 5 -48.92 5.76 26.95
CA SER A 5 -47.62 5.06 26.94
C SER A 5 -47.85 3.55 27.20
N PHE A 6 -47.01 2.65 26.63
CA PHE A 6 -47.05 1.20 26.87
C PHE A 6 -47.30 0.86 28.35
N ARG A 7 -46.62 1.59 29.23
CA ARG A 7 -46.77 1.45 30.68
C ARG A 7 -48.21 1.76 31.17
N LEU A 8 -48.84 2.78 30.65
CA LEU A 8 -50.22 3.16 31.00
C LEU A 8 -51.21 2.11 30.51
N ASN A 9 -51.05 1.60 29.27
CA ASN A 9 -51.92 0.55 28.72
C ASN A 9 -51.78 -0.76 29.48
N VAL A 10 -50.56 -1.18 29.86
CA VAL A 10 -50.35 -2.38 30.69
C VAL A 10 -50.96 -2.19 32.06
N VAL A 11 -50.71 -1.06 32.74
CA VAL A 11 -51.27 -0.75 34.06
C VAL A 11 -52.79 -0.74 34.01
N LEU A 12 -53.43 -0.12 33.02
CA LEU A 12 -54.87 -0.03 32.85
C LEU A 12 -55.50 -1.43 32.66
N ARG A 13 -54.86 -2.30 31.87
CA ARG A 13 -55.29 -3.72 31.67
C ARG A 13 -55.14 -4.55 32.93
N ILE A 14 -54.05 -4.36 33.70
CA ILE A 14 -53.87 -5.00 34.98
C ILE A 14 -54.94 -4.58 35.99
N ILE A 15 -55.24 -3.26 36.09
CA ILE A 15 -56.29 -2.73 36.93
C ILE A 15 -57.64 -3.31 36.53
N LEU A 16 -57.95 -3.36 35.24
CA LEU A 16 -59.17 -3.97 34.73
C LEU A 16 -59.29 -5.43 35.10
N LEU A 17 -58.17 -6.20 34.92
CA LEU A 17 -58.14 -7.62 35.28
C LEU A 17 -58.32 -7.84 36.77
N VAL A 18 -57.71 -7.02 37.63
CA VAL A 18 -57.92 -7.08 39.12
C VAL A 18 -59.37 -6.75 39.48
N LEU A 19 -59.98 -5.75 38.85
CA LEU A 19 -61.41 -5.39 39.06
C LEU A 19 -62.35 -6.52 38.62
N LEU A 20 -62.05 -7.20 37.47
CA LEU A 20 -62.86 -8.33 37.06
C LEU A 20 -62.70 -9.56 37.98
N ILE A 21 -61.50 -9.82 38.50
CA ILE A 21 -61.26 -10.88 39.48
C ILE A 21 -62.00 -10.61 40.78
N THR A 22 -61.95 -9.36 41.31
CA THR A 22 -62.66 -8.97 42.53
C THR A 22 -64.18 -9.04 42.35
N ALA A 23 -64.69 -8.62 41.19
CA ALA A 23 -66.10 -8.73 40.83
C ALA A 23 -66.55 -10.21 40.76
N LEU A 24 -65.72 -11.07 40.12
CA LEU A 24 -65.95 -12.52 40.06
C LEU A 24 -66.04 -13.13 41.46
N ALA A 25 -65.07 -12.80 42.35
CA ALA A 25 -65.06 -13.27 43.70
C ALA A 25 -66.32 -12.83 44.48
N ALA A 26 -66.73 -11.60 44.34
CA ALA A 26 -67.97 -11.09 44.95
C ALA A 26 -69.22 -11.79 44.42
N MET A 27 -69.32 -12.05 43.10
CA MET A 27 -70.44 -12.78 42.49
C MET A 27 -70.56 -14.24 43.00
N LEU A 28 -69.44 -14.92 43.25
CA LEU A 28 -69.42 -16.27 43.81
C LEU A 28 -69.98 -16.34 45.23
N PHE A 29 -69.88 -15.24 46.03
CA PHE A 29 -70.41 -15.21 47.40
C PHE A 29 -71.85 -14.69 47.47
N TYR A 30 -72.28 -13.82 46.57
CA TYR A 30 -73.58 -13.14 46.69
C TYR A 30 -74.65 -13.61 45.69
N THR A 31 -74.29 -14.44 44.66
CA THR A 31 -75.26 -14.84 43.60
C THR A 31 -75.48 -16.32 43.60
N SER A 32 -76.75 -16.76 43.68
CA SER A 32 -77.15 -18.17 43.56
C SER A 32 -77.26 -18.68 42.12
N TRP A 33 -77.11 -17.83 41.13
CA TRP A 33 -77.18 -18.18 39.69
C TRP A 33 -75.77 -18.47 39.15
N ILE A 34 -75.59 -19.75 38.73
CA ILE A 34 -74.28 -20.25 38.21
C ILE A 34 -73.85 -19.60 36.90
N ALA A 35 -74.81 -19.08 36.11
CA ALA A 35 -74.47 -18.50 34.78
C ALA A 35 -73.69 -17.16 34.90
N THR A 36 -73.95 -16.33 35.89
CA THR A 36 -73.28 -15.01 36.07
C THR A 36 -71.81 -15.11 36.40
N PRO A 37 -71.34 -15.94 37.36
CA PRO A 37 -69.90 -16.11 37.59
C PRO A 37 -69.22 -16.83 36.45
N ALA A 38 -69.88 -17.68 35.68
CA ALA A 38 -69.31 -18.34 34.52
C ALA A 38 -68.95 -17.30 33.43
N VAL A 39 -69.87 -16.36 33.13
CA VAL A 39 -69.57 -15.26 32.15
C VAL A 39 -68.47 -14.35 32.65
N ALA A 40 -68.45 -14.00 33.94
CA ALA A 40 -67.40 -13.17 34.53
C ALA A 40 -66.03 -13.92 34.46
N GLY A 41 -65.98 -15.22 34.71
CA GLY A 41 -64.76 -16.01 34.56
C GLY A 41 -64.23 -16.07 33.14
N LEU A 42 -65.15 -16.22 32.16
CA LEU A 42 -64.77 -16.12 30.75
C LEU A 42 -64.15 -14.77 30.37
N LEU A 43 -64.73 -13.69 30.88
CA LEU A 43 -64.20 -12.33 30.65
C LEU A 43 -62.78 -12.15 31.26
N VAL A 44 -62.51 -12.71 32.44
CA VAL A 44 -61.19 -12.72 33.09
C VAL A 44 -60.20 -13.44 32.21
N ILE A 45 -60.56 -14.62 31.68
CA ILE A 45 -59.68 -15.43 30.79
C ILE A 45 -59.36 -14.64 29.52
N ILE A 46 -60.37 -14.01 28.89
CA ILE A 46 -60.17 -13.21 27.67
C ILE A 46 -59.25 -12.04 27.95
N CYS A 47 -59.45 -11.30 29.05
CA CYS A 47 -58.65 -10.16 29.43
C CYS A 47 -57.17 -10.57 29.73
N ALA A 48 -57.00 -11.70 30.41
CA ALA A 48 -55.66 -12.26 30.66
C ALA A 48 -54.95 -12.68 29.35
N ALA A 49 -55.65 -13.36 28.45
CA ALA A 49 -55.10 -13.77 27.15
C ALA A 49 -54.73 -12.56 26.28
N GLU A 50 -55.55 -11.50 26.31
CA GLU A 50 -55.24 -10.25 25.59
C GLU A 50 -54.00 -9.53 26.18
N LEU A 51 -53.83 -9.52 27.49
CA LEU A 51 -52.63 -8.98 28.15
C LEU A 51 -51.38 -9.75 27.76
N ILE A 52 -51.43 -11.07 27.83
CA ILE A 52 -50.30 -11.96 27.44
C ILE A 52 -49.94 -11.69 25.95
N HIS A 53 -50.91 -11.71 25.07
CA HIS A 53 -50.69 -11.46 23.63
C HIS A 53 -50.06 -10.08 23.38
N TYR A 54 -50.49 -9.05 24.13
CA TYR A 54 -49.93 -7.70 23.99
C TYR A 54 -48.46 -7.65 24.41
N VAL A 55 -48.08 -8.31 25.51
CA VAL A 55 -46.70 -8.38 25.99
C VAL A 55 -45.81 -9.22 25.04
N GLU A 56 -46.32 -10.41 24.65
CA GLU A 56 -45.57 -11.28 23.70
C GLU A 56 -45.31 -10.61 22.38
N LYS A 57 -46.28 -9.88 21.83
CA LYS A 57 -46.12 -9.16 20.60
C LYS A 57 -45.02 -8.09 20.68
N THR A 58 -44.96 -7.35 21.80
CA THR A 58 -43.89 -6.35 22.03
C THR A 58 -42.53 -7.01 22.15
N ASN A 59 -42.46 -8.16 22.80
CA ASN A 59 -41.20 -8.91 22.97
C ASN A 59 -40.72 -9.51 21.63
N ARG A 60 -41.65 -9.98 20.81
CA ARG A 60 -41.36 -10.46 19.43
C ARG A 60 -40.84 -9.35 18.56
N ASP A 61 -41.47 -8.19 18.56
CA ASP A 61 -41.03 -7.00 17.77
C ASP A 61 -39.59 -6.59 18.18
N PHE A 62 -39.22 -6.71 19.45
CA PHE A 62 -37.86 -6.46 19.94
C PHE A 62 -36.86 -7.54 19.47
N SER A 63 -37.26 -8.80 19.50
CA SER A 63 -36.42 -9.90 19.03
C SER A 63 -36.17 -9.82 17.51
N ASP A 64 -37.22 -9.48 16.75
CA ASP A 64 -37.13 -9.30 15.30
C ASP A 64 -36.19 -8.13 14.94
N PHE A 65 -36.22 -7.04 15.73
CA PHE A 65 -35.24 -5.96 15.58
C PHE A 65 -33.79 -6.45 15.80
N LEU A 66 -33.51 -7.16 16.87
CA LEU A 66 -32.15 -7.68 17.12
C LEU A 66 -31.66 -8.64 16.02
N LEU A 67 -32.59 -9.48 15.51
CA LEU A 67 -32.29 -10.40 14.42
C LEU A 67 -32.04 -9.65 13.11
N SER A 68 -32.76 -8.58 12.82
CA SER A 68 -32.54 -7.73 11.65
C SER A 68 -31.15 -7.07 11.67
N VAL A 69 -30.73 -6.56 12.85
CA VAL A 69 -29.37 -6.03 13.03
C VAL A 69 -28.31 -7.12 12.76
N LYS A 70 -28.50 -8.33 13.30
CA LYS A 70 -27.59 -9.45 13.07
C LYS A 70 -27.58 -9.92 11.60
N GLY A 71 -28.74 -9.98 10.96
CA GLY A 71 -28.90 -10.46 9.58
C GLY A 71 -28.59 -9.43 8.50
N SER A 72 -28.28 -8.20 8.89
CA SER A 72 -28.06 -7.06 7.95
C SER A 72 -29.24 -6.81 6.99
N ASP A 73 -30.47 -7.23 7.37
CA ASP A 73 -31.68 -6.99 6.60
C ASP A 73 -32.46 -5.81 7.20
N PHE A 74 -32.23 -4.63 6.63
CA PHE A 74 -32.71 -3.36 7.14
C PHE A 74 -34.06 -2.93 6.50
N SER A 75 -34.60 -3.73 5.58
CA SER A 75 -35.77 -3.32 4.77
C SER A 75 -37.11 -3.36 5.53
N LYS A 76 -37.22 -4.16 6.58
CA LYS A 76 -38.52 -4.47 7.23
C LYS A 76 -39.01 -3.50 8.30
N TYR A 77 -38.18 -2.55 8.73
CA TYR A 77 -38.50 -1.70 9.89
C TYR A 77 -39.13 -0.33 9.57
N HIS A 78 -39.35 -0.02 8.30
CA HIS A 78 -39.85 1.31 7.87
C HIS A 78 -41.37 1.47 7.92
N GLU A 79 -42.16 0.42 8.16
CA GLU A 79 -43.61 0.54 8.17
C GLU A 79 -44.15 1.16 9.47
N ALA A 80 -45.00 2.19 9.29
CA ALA A 80 -45.63 2.93 10.35
C ALA A 80 -46.74 2.12 11.03
N ASP A 81 -46.51 1.64 12.25
CA ASP A 81 -47.55 1.03 13.08
C ASP A 81 -48.01 2.02 14.20
N ARG A 82 -49.33 2.15 14.40
CA ARG A 82 -49.99 3.15 15.24
C ARG A 82 -50.02 2.79 16.73
N ARG A 83 -48.96 2.24 17.33
CA ARG A 83 -48.96 1.69 18.69
C ARG A 83 -48.33 2.55 19.77
N GLY A 84 -48.79 3.77 19.96
CA GLY A 84 -48.45 4.57 21.16
C GLY A 84 -47.03 5.17 21.21
N GLU A 85 -46.86 6.19 22.05
CA GLU A 85 -45.66 7.04 22.15
C GLU A 85 -44.38 6.28 22.58
N SER A 86 -44.49 5.32 23.48
CA SER A 86 -43.33 4.53 23.95
C SER A 86 -42.76 3.64 22.86
N PHE A 87 -43.60 3.10 21.96
CA PHE A 87 -43.17 2.28 20.86
C PHE A 87 -42.60 3.16 19.73
N SER A 88 -43.11 4.36 19.54
CA SER A 88 -42.53 5.31 18.58
C SER A 88 -41.12 5.78 18.98
N ARG A 89 -40.87 5.98 20.27
CA ARG A 89 -39.54 6.31 20.81
C ARG A 89 -38.53 5.16 20.65
N PHE A 90 -38.98 3.93 20.93
CA PHE A 90 -38.14 2.74 20.69
C PHE A 90 -37.77 2.62 19.20
N ARG A 91 -38.75 2.75 18.32
CA ARG A 91 -38.54 2.69 16.87
C ARG A 91 -37.61 3.80 16.38
N ALA A 92 -37.77 5.03 16.87
CA ALA A 92 -36.87 6.14 16.53
C ALA A 92 -35.42 5.83 16.93
N ALA A 93 -35.22 5.32 18.16
CA ALA A 93 -33.90 4.89 18.63
C ALA A 93 -33.33 3.72 17.80
N ALA A 94 -34.19 2.74 17.47
CA ALA A 94 -33.82 1.61 16.62
C ALA A 94 -33.36 2.05 15.23
N ASN A 95 -34.12 2.99 14.61
CA ASN A 95 -33.74 3.55 13.30
C ASN A 95 -32.41 4.29 13.36
N ILE A 96 -32.16 5.11 14.41
CA ILE A 96 -30.86 5.79 14.58
C ILE A 96 -29.71 4.79 14.66
N ILE A 97 -29.88 3.71 15.42
CA ILE A 97 -28.87 2.65 15.53
C ILE A 97 -28.66 1.98 14.17
N MET A 98 -29.76 1.67 13.47
CA MET A 98 -29.75 1.04 12.16
C MET A 98 -29.01 1.88 11.13
N ASP A 99 -29.34 3.17 11.06
CA ASP A 99 -28.67 4.13 10.17
C ASP A 99 -27.18 4.23 10.49
N ALA A 100 -26.82 4.27 11.79
CA ALA A 100 -25.42 4.30 12.19
C ALA A 100 -24.65 3.03 11.75
N PHE A 101 -25.25 1.85 11.92
CA PHE A 101 -24.66 0.59 11.44
C PHE A 101 -24.51 0.56 9.91
N GLN A 102 -25.52 1.03 9.19
CA GLN A 102 -25.48 1.10 7.74
C GLN A 102 -24.37 2.04 7.24
N HIS A 103 -24.24 3.21 7.86
CA HIS A 103 -23.14 4.14 7.55
C HIS A 103 -21.77 3.51 7.79
N VAL A 104 -21.54 2.89 8.96
CA VAL A 104 -20.28 2.21 9.28
C VAL A 104 -19.96 1.11 8.26
N ARG A 105 -20.96 0.35 7.83
CA ARG A 105 -20.80 -0.69 6.82
C ARG A 105 -20.44 -0.13 5.45
N ILE A 106 -21.16 0.90 5.00
CA ILE A 106 -20.88 1.59 3.73
C ILE A 106 -19.46 2.17 3.75
N ASP A 107 -19.09 2.85 4.82
CA ASP A 107 -17.74 3.41 4.97
C ASP A 107 -16.66 2.33 4.94
N LYS A 108 -16.89 1.21 5.62
CA LYS A 108 -15.97 0.06 5.61
C LYS A 108 -15.82 -0.53 4.21
N GLU A 109 -16.93 -0.73 3.49
CA GLU A 109 -16.91 -1.23 2.10
C GLU A 109 -16.24 -0.25 1.15
N ALA A 110 -16.48 1.06 1.31
CA ALA A 110 -15.83 2.11 0.55
C ALA A 110 -14.31 2.14 0.79
N HIS A 111 -13.87 2.09 2.04
CA HIS A 111 -12.46 2.01 2.40
C HIS A 111 -11.78 0.74 1.86
N TYR A 112 -12.43 -0.41 1.98
CA TYR A 112 -11.91 -1.66 1.43
C TYR A 112 -11.75 -1.57 -0.09
N THR A 113 -12.76 -1.07 -0.80
CA THR A 113 -12.73 -0.91 -2.26
C THR A 113 -11.66 0.10 -2.66
N PHE A 114 -11.53 1.21 -1.95
CA PHE A 114 -10.48 2.20 -2.18
C PHE A 114 -9.09 1.59 -2.05
N LEU A 115 -8.79 0.93 -0.91
CA LEU A 115 -7.49 0.29 -0.69
C LEU A 115 -7.19 -0.78 -1.74
N LYS A 116 -8.18 -1.61 -2.07
CA LYS A 116 -8.05 -2.63 -3.12
C LYS A 116 -7.71 -1.98 -4.47
N THR A 117 -8.43 -0.93 -4.85
CA THR A 117 -8.18 -0.22 -6.11
C THR A 117 -6.77 0.39 -6.13
N VAL A 118 -6.34 1.03 -5.04
CA VAL A 118 -4.98 1.58 -4.93
C VAL A 118 -3.93 0.49 -5.13
N VAL A 119 -4.06 -0.64 -4.42
CA VAL A 119 -3.11 -1.76 -4.53
C VAL A 119 -3.08 -2.34 -5.94
N GLU A 120 -4.25 -2.48 -6.60
CA GLU A 120 -4.34 -3.00 -7.97
C GLU A 120 -3.75 -2.04 -9.02
N GLN A 121 -3.82 -0.72 -8.80
CA GLN A 121 -3.32 0.29 -9.74
C GLN A 121 -1.84 0.63 -9.56
N VAL A 122 -1.21 0.24 -8.44
CA VAL A 122 0.22 0.44 -8.22
C VAL A 122 1.02 -0.38 -9.23
N GLY A 123 1.95 0.28 -9.93
CA GLY A 123 2.83 -0.35 -10.93
C GLY A 123 3.88 -1.32 -10.34
N THR A 124 4.10 -1.30 -9.03
CA THR A 124 4.96 -2.25 -8.31
C THR A 124 4.20 -3.56 -8.11
N ALA A 125 4.82 -4.68 -8.44
CA ALA A 125 4.25 -6.00 -8.17
C ALA A 125 4.21 -6.25 -6.66
N ILE A 126 3.02 -6.58 -6.14
CA ILE A 126 2.76 -6.82 -4.72
C ILE A 126 2.23 -8.24 -4.56
N ILE A 127 2.92 -9.05 -3.76
CA ILE A 127 2.52 -10.42 -3.44
C ILE A 127 2.59 -10.60 -1.93
N ALA A 128 1.51 -11.09 -1.32
CA ALA A 128 1.54 -11.51 0.07
C ALA A 128 1.15 -12.99 0.19
N PHE A 129 1.88 -13.73 1.00
CA PHE A 129 1.65 -15.15 1.21
C PHE A 129 1.96 -15.56 2.66
N LYS A 130 1.33 -16.64 3.11
CA LYS A 130 1.53 -17.24 4.42
C LYS A 130 2.75 -18.17 4.45
N GLU A 131 3.12 -18.66 5.63
CA GLU A 131 4.21 -19.64 5.80
C GLU A 131 4.00 -20.93 5.03
N ASP A 132 2.75 -21.38 4.85
CA ASP A 132 2.40 -22.55 4.05
C ASP A 132 2.52 -22.32 2.53
N GLY A 133 2.80 -21.07 2.13
CA GLY A 133 2.90 -20.62 0.75
C GLY A 133 1.59 -20.17 0.14
N SER A 134 0.45 -20.22 0.86
CA SER A 134 -0.85 -19.75 0.37
C SER A 134 -0.82 -18.26 0.09
N VAL A 135 -1.12 -17.86 -1.16
CA VAL A 135 -1.14 -16.46 -1.58
C VAL A 135 -2.42 -15.79 -1.09
N THR A 136 -2.27 -14.72 -0.33
CA THR A 136 -3.38 -13.95 0.24
C THR A 136 -3.67 -12.67 -0.54
N LEU A 137 -2.67 -12.12 -1.24
CA LEU A 137 -2.78 -10.93 -2.07
C LEU A 137 -1.84 -11.04 -3.26
N MET A 138 -2.31 -10.63 -4.43
CA MET A 138 -1.54 -10.51 -5.65
C MET A 138 -2.20 -9.44 -6.54
N ASN A 139 -1.52 -8.31 -6.76
CA ASN A 139 -2.04 -7.22 -7.58
C ASN A 139 -1.83 -7.44 -9.08
N GLU A 140 -2.41 -6.59 -9.92
CA GLU A 140 -2.32 -6.70 -11.38
C GLU A 140 -0.88 -6.65 -11.91
N ALA A 141 -0.01 -5.82 -11.31
CA ALA A 141 1.40 -5.77 -11.68
C ALA A 141 2.11 -7.10 -11.40
N ALA A 142 1.79 -7.76 -10.27
CA ALA A 142 2.36 -9.06 -9.93
C ALA A 142 1.87 -10.18 -10.87
N LYS A 143 0.60 -10.17 -11.25
CA LYS A 143 0.04 -11.11 -12.24
C LYS A 143 0.76 -10.99 -13.58
N LYS A 144 0.93 -9.77 -14.07
CA LYS A 144 1.65 -9.49 -15.33
C LYS A 144 3.12 -9.93 -15.24
N MET A 145 3.78 -9.60 -14.13
CA MET A 145 5.19 -9.98 -13.91
C MET A 145 5.37 -11.49 -13.84
N ALA A 146 4.53 -12.20 -13.07
CA ALA A 146 4.61 -13.65 -12.92
C ALA A 146 4.10 -14.41 -14.16
N GLY A 147 3.30 -13.79 -15.02
CA GLY A 147 2.61 -14.44 -16.13
C GLY A 147 1.52 -15.43 -15.69
N ILE A 148 1.09 -15.34 -14.42
CA ILE A 148 0.10 -16.24 -13.82
C ILE A 148 -1.08 -15.36 -13.35
N PRO A 149 -2.28 -15.48 -13.95
CA PRO A 149 -3.42 -14.63 -13.62
C PRO A 149 -4.01 -14.92 -12.24
N ILE A 150 -3.93 -16.17 -11.77
CA ILE A 150 -4.43 -16.59 -10.45
C ILE A 150 -3.39 -17.54 -9.83
N MET A 151 -2.84 -17.15 -8.69
CA MET A 151 -1.86 -17.94 -7.95
C MET A 151 -2.41 -18.26 -6.55
N GLY A 152 -2.78 -19.51 -6.33
CA GLY A 152 -3.24 -19.97 -5.01
C GLY A 152 -2.11 -20.25 -4.03
N ASN A 153 -0.93 -20.66 -4.54
CA ASN A 153 0.25 -20.92 -3.73
C ASN A 153 1.51 -20.44 -4.47
N ILE A 154 2.41 -19.80 -3.74
CA ILE A 154 3.67 -19.24 -4.28
C ILE A 154 4.55 -20.30 -4.95
N ARG A 155 4.43 -21.58 -4.55
CA ARG A 155 5.15 -22.70 -5.16
C ARG A 155 4.80 -22.92 -6.63
N GLN A 156 3.66 -22.44 -7.11
CA GLN A 156 3.31 -22.49 -8.54
C GLN A 156 4.30 -21.72 -9.39
N LEU A 157 4.91 -20.67 -8.82
CA LEU A 157 5.92 -19.88 -9.49
C LEU A 157 7.23 -20.69 -9.69
N GLN A 158 7.51 -21.69 -8.86
CA GLN A 158 8.68 -22.56 -9.01
C GLN A 158 8.70 -23.29 -10.37
N TYR A 159 7.52 -23.60 -10.93
CA TYR A 159 7.40 -24.26 -12.23
C TYR A 159 7.42 -23.26 -13.39
N ALA A 160 6.90 -22.04 -13.18
CA ALA A 160 6.83 -21.03 -14.23
C ALA A 160 8.14 -20.23 -14.36
N ASP A 161 8.74 -19.82 -13.25
CA ASP A 161 9.98 -19.07 -13.18
C ASP A 161 10.74 -19.40 -11.88
N PRO A 162 11.62 -20.43 -11.91
CA PRO A 162 12.36 -20.89 -10.74
C PRO A 162 13.29 -19.81 -10.14
N ALA A 163 13.81 -18.90 -10.97
CA ALA A 163 14.67 -17.82 -10.54
C ALA A 163 13.87 -16.82 -9.69
N LEU A 164 12.74 -16.36 -10.22
CA LEU A 164 11.84 -15.45 -9.52
C LEU A 164 11.31 -16.07 -8.22
N TYR A 165 10.91 -17.36 -8.24
CA TYR A 165 10.48 -18.07 -7.03
C TYR A 165 11.54 -18.01 -5.91
N ARG A 166 12.80 -18.35 -6.24
CA ARG A 166 13.89 -18.34 -5.27
C ARG A 166 14.11 -16.96 -4.67
N TYR A 167 14.00 -15.92 -5.47
CA TYR A 167 14.14 -14.53 -5.02
C TYR A 167 13.01 -14.10 -4.11
N LEU A 168 11.75 -14.36 -4.47
CA LEU A 168 10.60 -13.98 -3.68
C LEU A 168 10.55 -14.68 -2.31
N THR A 169 11.10 -15.89 -2.24
CA THR A 169 11.13 -16.70 -1.01
C THR A 169 12.41 -16.54 -0.18
N SER A 170 13.46 -15.92 -0.74
CA SER A 170 14.75 -15.72 -0.03
C SER A 170 14.66 -14.76 1.16
N GLY A 171 13.65 -13.89 1.19
CA GLY A 171 13.52 -12.85 2.20
C GLY A 171 14.55 -11.72 2.12
N ARG A 172 15.39 -11.70 1.06
CA ARG A 172 16.46 -10.72 0.88
C ARG A 172 15.97 -9.52 0.06
N ASN A 173 16.55 -8.36 0.38
CA ASN A 173 16.34 -7.14 -0.38
C ASN A 173 17.49 -7.02 -1.39
N GLU A 174 17.28 -7.48 -2.61
CA GLU A 174 18.33 -7.57 -3.64
C GLU A 174 17.79 -7.11 -5.00
N VAL A 175 18.72 -6.76 -5.90
CA VAL A 175 18.41 -6.54 -7.31
C VAL A 175 18.65 -7.84 -8.06
N LEU A 176 17.61 -8.35 -8.70
CA LEU A 176 17.65 -9.51 -9.57
C LEU A 176 17.80 -9.08 -11.01
N GLU A 177 18.80 -9.59 -11.68
CA GLU A 177 18.94 -9.46 -13.13
C GLU A 177 18.39 -10.70 -13.81
N LEU A 178 17.37 -10.52 -14.62
CA LEU A 178 16.75 -11.55 -15.45
C LEU A 178 16.94 -11.18 -16.93
N ASN A 179 17.04 -12.19 -17.78
CA ASN A 179 16.94 -11.99 -19.22
C ASN A 179 15.58 -12.53 -19.68
N ARG A 180 14.66 -11.65 -20.05
CA ARG A 180 13.33 -12.02 -20.51
C ARG A 180 13.17 -11.66 -21.99
N GLN A 181 13.00 -12.66 -22.85
CA GLN A 181 12.86 -12.48 -24.31
C GLN A 181 14.02 -11.70 -24.95
N GLY A 182 15.24 -11.87 -24.44
CA GLY A 182 16.43 -11.18 -24.97
C GLY A 182 16.63 -9.76 -24.43
N GLN A 183 15.75 -9.27 -23.53
CA GLN A 183 15.92 -7.98 -22.88
C GLN A 183 16.34 -8.16 -21.41
N PRO A 184 17.37 -7.41 -20.96
CA PRO A 184 17.75 -7.40 -19.55
C PRO A 184 16.65 -6.74 -18.72
N LEU A 185 16.26 -7.40 -17.65
CA LEU A 185 15.25 -6.90 -16.70
C LEU A 185 15.87 -6.85 -15.32
N LYS A 186 15.97 -5.66 -14.73
CA LYS A 186 16.48 -5.44 -13.37
C LYS A 186 15.32 -5.25 -12.42
N LEU A 187 15.10 -6.23 -11.50
CA LEU A 187 14.00 -6.23 -10.53
C LEU A 187 14.55 -6.00 -9.13
N LEU A 188 14.10 -4.94 -8.48
CA LEU A 188 14.36 -4.70 -7.06
C LEU A 188 13.29 -5.40 -6.22
N THR A 189 13.71 -6.34 -5.37
CA THR A 189 12.82 -7.03 -4.43
C THR A 189 12.96 -6.49 -3.03
N ARG A 190 11.83 -6.35 -2.33
CA ARG A 190 11.77 -6.04 -0.89
C ARG A 190 10.82 -7.00 -0.21
N SER A 191 11.28 -7.65 0.85
CA SER A 191 10.50 -8.59 1.64
C SER A 191 10.31 -8.09 3.06
N THR A 192 9.09 -8.19 3.58
CA THR A 192 8.72 -7.78 4.94
C THR A 192 7.80 -8.82 5.56
N LEU A 193 8.12 -9.25 6.77
CA LEU A 193 7.26 -10.12 7.58
C LEU A 193 6.29 -9.28 8.40
N PHE A 194 5.03 -9.70 8.45
CA PHE A 194 3.99 -9.06 9.26
C PHE A 194 2.98 -10.09 9.75
N THR A 195 2.24 -9.76 10.80
CA THR A 195 1.27 -10.67 11.41
C THR A 195 -0.14 -10.12 11.29
N ILE A 196 -1.07 -10.93 10.77
CA ILE A 196 -2.51 -10.63 10.78
C ILE A 196 -3.23 -11.77 11.49
N ASN A 197 -4.07 -11.44 12.48
CA ASN A 197 -4.86 -12.41 13.26
C ASN A 197 -4.01 -13.55 13.84
N GLY A 198 -2.78 -13.26 14.29
CA GLY A 198 -1.86 -14.26 14.82
C GLY A 198 -1.16 -15.15 13.79
N GLN A 199 -1.39 -14.94 12.49
CA GLN A 199 -0.75 -15.68 11.40
C GLN A 199 0.36 -14.83 10.77
N ALA A 200 1.55 -15.40 10.66
CA ALA A 200 2.67 -14.76 9.98
C ALA A 200 2.42 -14.75 8.46
N ASN A 201 2.68 -13.60 7.86
CA ASN A 201 2.57 -13.37 6.42
C ASN A 201 3.85 -12.71 5.92
N THR A 202 4.25 -13.03 4.71
CA THR A 202 5.35 -12.38 4.01
C THR A 202 4.78 -11.48 2.91
N LEU A 203 5.11 -10.20 2.95
CA LEU A 203 4.81 -9.24 1.89
C LEU A 203 6.06 -9.05 1.05
N VAL A 204 5.96 -9.28 -0.25
CA VAL A 204 7.04 -9.06 -1.20
C VAL A 204 6.61 -8.01 -2.22
N LEU A 205 7.46 -6.99 -2.36
CA LEU A 205 7.34 -5.95 -3.36
C LEU A 205 8.41 -6.20 -4.43
N VAL A 206 8.03 -6.14 -5.71
CA VAL A 206 8.97 -6.26 -6.83
C VAL A 206 8.75 -5.09 -7.77
N GLN A 207 9.80 -4.29 -7.92
CA GLN A 207 9.80 -3.12 -8.79
C GLN A 207 10.75 -3.35 -9.95
N ASN A 208 10.29 -3.07 -11.16
CA ASN A 208 11.19 -2.98 -12.32
C ASN A 208 11.94 -1.63 -12.24
N VAL A 209 13.26 -1.71 -12.16
CA VAL A 209 14.15 -0.55 -12.06
C VAL A 209 15.12 -0.45 -13.24
N THR A 210 14.84 -1.17 -14.33
CA THR A 210 15.69 -1.21 -15.52
C THR A 210 15.86 0.20 -16.11
N SER A 211 14.76 0.90 -16.37
CA SER A 211 14.77 2.24 -16.94
C SER A 211 15.42 3.29 -16.04
N GLU A 212 15.23 3.18 -14.74
CA GLU A 212 15.84 4.09 -13.76
C GLU A 212 17.36 3.91 -13.71
N ILE A 213 17.82 2.66 -13.73
CA ILE A 213 19.26 2.37 -13.74
C ILE A 213 19.89 2.80 -15.06
N GLU A 214 19.30 2.44 -16.21
CA GLU A 214 19.79 2.86 -17.53
C GLU A 214 19.87 4.37 -17.67
N ARG A 215 18.85 5.10 -17.18
CA ARG A 215 18.87 6.56 -17.17
C ARG A 215 20.01 7.11 -16.31
N THR A 216 20.19 6.59 -15.11
CA THR A 216 21.27 7.03 -14.22
C THR A 216 22.64 6.73 -14.83
N GLU A 217 22.81 5.56 -15.45
CA GLU A 217 24.04 5.22 -16.18
C GLU A 217 24.29 6.19 -17.34
N THR A 218 23.25 6.52 -18.14
CA THR A 218 23.35 7.47 -19.25
C THR A 218 23.72 8.87 -18.77
N GLU A 219 23.05 9.38 -17.72
CA GLU A 219 23.37 10.69 -17.13
C GLU A 219 24.82 10.74 -16.62
N ALA A 220 25.30 9.67 -15.98
CA ALA A 220 26.69 9.58 -15.56
C ALA A 220 27.67 9.58 -16.76
N TRP A 221 27.35 8.86 -17.83
CA TRP A 221 28.12 8.86 -19.06
C TRP A 221 28.17 10.24 -19.72
N GLU A 222 27.04 10.94 -19.81
CA GLU A 222 26.98 12.30 -20.37
C GLU A 222 27.83 13.28 -19.56
N GLN A 223 27.76 13.20 -18.24
CA GLN A 223 28.59 14.03 -17.35
C GLN A 223 30.08 13.73 -17.53
N LEU A 224 30.46 12.47 -17.64
CA LEU A 224 31.84 12.06 -17.89
C LEU A 224 32.33 12.56 -19.27
N LEU A 225 31.52 12.42 -20.31
CA LEU A 225 31.84 12.95 -21.65
C LEU A 225 32.02 14.45 -21.66
N HIS A 226 31.19 15.19 -20.91
CA HIS A 226 31.30 16.64 -20.77
C HIS A 226 32.65 17.04 -20.15
N VAL A 227 33.04 16.41 -19.03
CA VAL A 227 34.32 16.66 -18.37
C VAL A 227 35.49 16.33 -19.32
N LEU A 228 35.44 15.18 -19.99
CA LEU A 228 36.43 14.76 -20.96
C LEU A 228 36.59 15.78 -22.08
N THR A 229 35.48 16.21 -22.68
CA THR A 229 35.49 17.15 -23.78
C THR A 229 36.11 18.49 -23.36
N HIS A 230 35.73 18.95 -22.15
CA HIS A 230 36.26 20.20 -21.59
C HIS A 230 37.79 20.12 -21.36
N GLU A 231 38.30 19.05 -20.76
CA GLU A 231 39.75 18.89 -20.52
C GLU A 231 40.56 18.68 -21.81
N ILE A 232 39.97 17.95 -22.77
CA ILE A 232 40.60 17.80 -24.10
C ILE A 232 40.68 19.16 -24.80
N MET A 233 39.60 19.97 -24.84
CA MET A 233 39.58 21.27 -25.46
C MET A 233 40.56 22.26 -24.80
N ASN A 234 40.60 22.27 -23.47
CA ASN A 234 41.53 23.08 -22.68
C ASN A 234 42.99 22.73 -22.95
N SER A 235 43.29 21.51 -23.35
CA SER A 235 44.64 21.07 -23.69
C SER A 235 44.97 21.26 -25.18
N ILE A 236 44.03 20.98 -26.09
CA ILE A 236 44.25 21.05 -27.54
C ILE A 236 44.28 22.49 -28.03
N THR A 237 43.44 23.39 -27.50
CA THR A 237 43.38 24.79 -27.94
C THR A 237 44.73 25.53 -27.85
N PRO A 238 45.46 25.49 -26.70
CA PRO A 238 46.80 26.07 -26.59
C PRO A 238 47.83 25.39 -27.50
N ILE A 239 47.78 24.05 -27.64
CA ILE A 239 48.66 23.31 -28.51
C ILE A 239 48.53 23.79 -29.97
N SER A 240 47.29 23.88 -30.45
CA SER A 240 47.01 24.35 -31.83
C SER A 240 47.43 25.78 -32.04
N SER A 241 47.12 26.69 -31.11
CA SER A 241 47.50 28.11 -31.17
C SER A 241 49.01 28.30 -31.21
N LEU A 242 49.76 27.65 -30.29
CA LEU A 242 51.22 27.74 -30.23
C LEU A 242 51.88 27.09 -31.46
N SER A 243 51.38 25.97 -31.92
CA SER A 243 51.88 25.33 -33.15
C SER A 243 51.73 26.25 -34.36
N THR A 244 50.61 26.97 -34.48
CA THR A 244 50.36 27.94 -35.56
C THR A 244 51.33 29.14 -35.46
N THR A 245 51.54 29.66 -34.25
CA THR A 245 52.45 30.77 -33.97
C THR A 245 53.89 30.38 -34.31
N ILE A 246 54.36 29.22 -33.87
CA ILE A 246 55.71 28.71 -34.17
C ILE A 246 55.89 28.54 -35.65
N LYS A 247 54.91 27.97 -36.35
CA LYS A 247 54.95 27.82 -37.82
C LYS A 247 55.07 29.18 -38.50
N SER A 248 54.30 30.19 -38.11
CA SER A 248 54.35 31.54 -38.63
C SER A 248 55.75 32.16 -38.43
N LYS A 249 56.32 31.98 -37.24
CA LYS A 249 57.71 32.47 -36.98
C LYS A 249 58.77 31.77 -37.85
N ILE A 250 58.65 30.49 -38.08
CA ILE A 250 59.54 29.74 -38.99
C ILE A 250 59.38 30.22 -40.42
N ASP A 251 58.17 30.45 -40.89
CA ASP A 251 57.93 30.94 -42.26
C ASP A 251 58.50 32.38 -42.48
N GLN A 252 58.41 33.24 -41.47
CA GLN A 252 59.03 34.57 -41.49
C GLN A 252 60.54 34.47 -41.49
N PHE A 253 61.15 33.55 -40.72
CA PHE A 253 62.61 33.34 -40.77
C PHE A 253 63.06 32.88 -42.13
N ARG A 254 62.35 31.95 -42.80
CA ARG A 254 62.69 31.54 -44.18
C ARG A 254 62.73 32.70 -45.19
N GLN A 255 61.93 33.75 -44.97
CA GLN A 255 61.86 34.91 -45.85
C GLN A 255 62.96 35.96 -45.59
N ARG A 256 63.40 36.11 -44.32
CA ARG A 256 64.35 37.20 -43.92
C ARG A 256 65.79 36.75 -43.74
N GLN A 257 66.06 35.44 -43.65
CA GLN A 257 67.38 34.84 -43.41
C GLN A 257 68.06 35.29 -42.08
N ASP A 258 67.36 35.98 -41.20
CA ASP A 258 67.87 36.47 -39.92
C ASP A 258 66.94 36.06 -38.76
N MET A 259 67.51 35.42 -37.83
CA MET A 259 66.77 34.91 -36.67
C MET A 259 67.43 35.49 -35.41
N ASP A 260 66.74 36.38 -34.72
CA ASP A 260 67.17 36.92 -33.43
C ASP A 260 67.06 35.93 -32.31
N SER A 261 67.85 36.12 -31.26
CA SER A 261 67.89 35.23 -30.12
C SER A 261 66.51 35.13 -29.40
N GLU A 262 65.77 36.23 -29.39
CA GLU A 262 64.43 36.36 -28.78
C GLU A 262 63.41 35.48 -29.49
N THR A 263 63.45 35.46 -30.84
CA THR A 263 62.55 34.59 -31.67
C THR A 263 62.83 33.09 -31.38
N ILE A 264 64.10 32.70 -31.23
CA ILE A 264 64.45 31.27 -30.86
C ILE A 264 63.95 30.92 -29.48
N GLU A 265 64.09 31.80 -28.50
CA GLU A 265 63.65 31.61 -27.13
C GLU A 265 62.14 31.46 -27.05
N ASP A 266 61.37 32.35 -27.70
CA ASP A 266 59.88 32.27 -27.81
C ASP A 266 59.42 30.94 -28.43
N MET A 267 60.06 30.49 -29.51
CA MET A 267 59.75 29.23 -30.16
C MET A 267 60.04 28.03 -29.24
N SER A 268 61.15 28.07 -28.51
CA SER A 268 61.55 27.03 -27.55
C SER A 268 60.54 26.97 -26.38
N GLU A 269 60.12 28.12 -25.84
CA GLU A 269 59.11 28.19 -24.81
C GLU A 269 57.74 27.65 -25.28
N GLY A 270 57.32 28.08 -26.49
CA GLY A 270 56.10 27.59 -27.12
C GLY A 270 56.09 26.03 -27.31
N LEU A 271 57.23 25.48 -27.78
CA LEU A 271 57.38 24.03 -27.88
C LEU A 271 57.32 23.30 -26.52
N GLN A 272 57.90 23.94 -25.50
CA GLN A 272 57.86 23.41 -24.14
C GLN A 272 56.43 23.39 -23.60
N VAL A 273 55.63 24.43 -23.82
CA VAL A 273 54.24 24.49 -23.41
C VAL A 273 53.41 23.43 -24.15
N ILE A 274 53.62 23.27 -25.48
CA ILE A 274 52.97 22.20 -26.27
C ILE A 274 53.28 20.83 -25.67
N ARG A 275 54.56 20.54 -25.35
CA ARG A 275 54.98 19.29 -24.75
C ARG A 275 54.31 19.05 -23.42
N ASN A 276 54.29 20.06 -22.54
CA ASN A 276 53.68 19.95 -21.21
C ASN A 276 52.16 19.69 -21.27
N ARG A 277 51.45 20.41 -22.15
CA ARG A 277 50.01 20.20 -22.36
C ARG A 277 49.69 18.83 -22.94
N SER A 278 50.49 18.39 -23.93
CA SER A 278 50.34 17.03 -24.53
C SER A 278 50.57 15.93 -23.50
N SER A 279 51.57 16.08 -22.63
CA SER A 279 51.85 15.14 -21.55
C SER A 279 50.70 15.12 -20.49
N GLY A 280 50.20 16.32 -20.15
CA GLY A 280 49.06 16.45 -19.23
C GLY A 280 47.82 15.76 -19.79
N LEU A 281 47.50 15.95 -21.07
CA LEU A 281 46.39 15.29 -21.72
C LEU A 281 46.56 13.77 -21.77
N MET A 282 47.77 13.28 -22.04
CA MET A 282 48.08 11.85 -22.02
C MET A 282 47.85 11.22 -20.62
N ASN A 283 48.32 11.89 -19.58
CA ASN A 283 48.10 11.46 -18.18
C ASN A 283 46.62 11.43 -17.81
N PHE A 284 45.87 12.46 -18.21
CA PHE A 284 44.44 12.53 -17.99
C PHE A 284 43.72 11.35 -18.66
N VAL A 285 43.99 11.10 -19.95
CA VAL A 285 43.40 9.95 -20.69
C VAL A 285 43.76 8.62 -20.05
N GLN A 286 45.01 8.48 -19.57
CA GLN A 286 45.46 7.23 -18.88
C GLN A 286 44.75 7.02 -17.55
N GLN A 287 44.58 8.07 -16.73
CA GLN A 287 43.81 7.99 -15.48
C GLN A 287 42.36 7.64 -15.74
N TYR A 288 41.75 8.25 -16.77
CA TYR A 288 40.39 7.96 -17.18
C TYR A 288 40.20 6.50 -17.61
N LYS A 289 41.15 5.96 -18.40
CA LYS A 289 41.15 4.55 -18.80
C LYS A 289 41.18 3.62 -17.59
N THR A 290 41.94 3.96 -16.56
CA THR A 290 42.02 3.21 -15.30
C THR A 290 40.67 3.23 -14.56
N LEU A 291 39.96 4.36 -14.59
CA LEU A 291 38.66 4.52 -13.94
C LEU A 291 37.57 3.64 -14.63
N ILE A 292 37.58 3.57 -15.96
CA ILE A 292 36.65 2.72 -16.73
C ILE A 292 36.95 1.24 -16.55
N SER A 293 38.20 0.88 -16.36
CA SER A 293 38.66 -0.51 -16.24
C SER A 293 38.73 -1.02 -14.80
N LEU A 294 38.05 -0.34 -13.84
CA LEU A 294 37.99 -0.83 -12.46
C LEU A 294 37.38 -2.23 -12.44
N PRO A 295 38.11 -3.25 -11.94
CA PRO A 295 37.57 -4.59 -11.81
C PRO A 295 36.43 -4.59 -10.78
N GLN A 296 35.45 -5.48 -10.96
CA GLN A 296 34.40 -5.65 -9.97
C GLN A 296 35.03 -5.93 -8.59
N PRO A 297 34.53 -5.25 -7.53
CA PRO A 297 35.08 -5.43 -6.19
C PRO A 297 34.88 -6.88 -5.72
N MET A 298 35.96 -7.54 -5.36
CA MET A 298 35.92 -8.82 -4.67
C MET A 298 35.63 -8.55 -3.19
N LEU A 299 34.39 -8.72 -2.79
CA LEU A 299 33.99 -8.53 -1.41
C LEU A 299 34.57 -9.67 -0.54
N ALA A 300 35.39 -9.29 0.44
CA ALA A 300 35.91 -10.18 1.45
C ALA A 300 35.63 -9.60 2.84
N PRO A 301 35.40 -10.44 3.86
CA PRO A 301 35.29 -9.94 5.23
C PRO A 301 36.62 -9.32 5.66
N VAL A 302 36.60 -8.05 6.09
CA VAL A 302 37.75 -7.30 6.54
C VAL A 302 37.57 -6.94 8.00
N GLU A 303 38.56 -7.23 8.83
CA GLU A 303 38.60 -6.78 10.22
C GLU A 303 38.79 -5.27 10.27
N ILE A 304 37.83 -4.58 10.90
CA ILE A 304 37.78 -3.11 10.96
C ILE A 304 39.08 -2.56 11.61
N CYS A 305 39.59 -3.20 12.69
CA CYS A 305 40.81 -2.78 13.32
C CYS A 305 42.03 -2.78 12.38
N THR A 306 42.16 -3.81 11.54
CA THR A 306 43.23 -3.92 10.56
C THR A 306 43.10 -2.85 9.46
N LEU A 307 41.88 -2.48 9.09
CA LEU A 307 41.61 -1.40 8.12
C LEU A 307 42.07 -0.04 8.68
N PHE A 308 41.68 0.30 9.93
CA PHE A 308 42.09 1.55 10.57
C PHE A 308 43.63 1.64 10.78
N GLN A 309 44.29 0.54 11.17
CA GLN A 309 45.75 0.52 11.29
C GLN A 309 46.49 0.75 9.96
N ARG A 310 45.90 0.32 8.84
CA ARG A 310 46.43 0.59 7.50
C ARG A 310 46.23 2.06 7.09
N LEU A 311 45.09 2.65 7.42
CA LEU A 311 44.80 4.05 7.14
C LEU A 311 45.67 5.01 7.95
N GLU A 312 46.02 4.64 9.19
CA GLU A 312 46.88 5.45 10.07
C GLU A 312 48.36 5.49 9.60
N ARG A 313 48.75 4.57 8.71
CA ARG A 313 50.10 4.51 8.12
C ARG A 313 50.22 5.13 6.73
N LEU A 314 49.11 5.63 6.16
CA LEU A 314 49.05 6.38 4.91
C LEU A 314 49.09 7.88 5.19
#